data_26a8933e10e680011894c153b2946092
#
_entry.id   26a8933e10e680011894c153b2946092
#
_cell.length_a   1.000
_cell.length_b   1.000
_cell.length_c   1.000
_cell.angle_alpha   90.00
_cell.angle_beta   90.00
_cell.angle_gamma   90.00
#
_symmetry.space_group_name_H-M   'P 1'
#
loop_
_entity.id
_entity.type
_entity.pdbx_description
1 polymer ?
#
loop_
_entity_poly.entity_id
_entity_poly.type
_entity_poly.pdbx_seq_one_letter_code
_entity_poly.pdbx_strand_id
1 'polypeptide(L)'
;MSRARLYKTEGIVLRSMDLGEADRVLTVLTPRLGKLRVVAKGIRRPRSRLGGGLEPFSDVHLVLAVGRTFDVVTQAALEDPHLGLRNDLLSTAAAWYLVELADRFCEGAADSHAAFVLLAQGLAALDAAPGEVSRDVVARWFELALLDAMGFRPELGRCLECGAEIGPEGNAFSPVAGGAIGPECAHAAHGAPRVSPDALKVLRHLQRSALVDILRLQLPAAVHREVERLLHSTISATIERELRSREFLAEVAARKPAAVT
;
A
#
# COMPACT_ATOMS: atom_id res chain seq x y z
N MET A 1 -11.44 41.51 7.71
CA MET A 1 -10.59 40.34 7.43
C MET A 1 -11.37 39.10 7.80
N SER A 2 -11.81 38.29 6.84
CA SER A 2 -12.51 37.02 7.13
C SER A 2 -11.56 36.08 7.86
N ARG A 3 -11.99 35.59 9.03
CA ARG A 3 -11.21 34.62 9.85
C ARG A 3 -11.04 33.34 9.02
N ALA A 4 -9.82 32.95 8.70
CA ALA A 4 -9.56 31.73 7.96
C ALA A 4 -10.24 30.54 8.67
N ARG A 5 -11.05 29.78 7.94
CA ARG A 5 -11.71 28.59 8.49
C ARG A 5 -10.63 27.54 8.75
N LEU A 6 -10.43 27.18 10.03
CA LEU A 6 -9.49 26.16 10.46
C LEU A 6 -10.20 24.84 10.71
N TYR A 7 -9.52 23.74 10.38
CA TYR A 7 -9.96 22.39 10.75
C TYR A 7 -8.75 21.52 11.13
N LYS A 8 -9.02 20.42 11.83
CA LYS A 8 -8.01 19.47 12.28
C LYS A 8 -8.22 18.13 11.61
N THR A 9 -7.14 17.45 11.31
CA THR A 9 -7.16 16.09 10.80
C THR A 9 -5.87 15.37 11.20
N GLU A 10 -5.94 14.07 11.34
CA GLU A 10 -4.79 13.18 11.30
C GLU A 10 -4.50 12.77 9.86
N GLY A 11 -3.30 12.29 9.58
CA GLY A 11 -2.96 11.83 8.23
C GLY A 11 -1.60 11.20 8.14
N ILE A 12 -1.40 10.43 7.07
CA ILE A 12 -0.10 9.86 6.68
C ILE A 12 0.43 10.66 5.50
N VAL A 13 1.67 11.13 5.58
CA VAL A 13 2.31 11.85 4.50
C VAL A 13 2.71 10.87 3.40
N LEU A 14 2.01 10.93 2.25
CA LEU A 14 2.31 10.06 1.10
C LEU A 14 3.45 10.62 0.24
N ARG A 15 3.46 11.94 0.01
CA ARG A 15 4.45 12.61 -0.85
C ARG A 15 4.76 14.00 -0.33
N SER A 16 5.99 14.43 -0.60
CA SER A 16 6.46 15.78 -0.35
C SER A 16 7.19 16.30 -1.59
N MET A 17 6.80 17.46 -2.08
CA MET A 17 7.39 18.11 -3.25
C MET A 17 7.75 19.55 -2.92
N ASP A 18 8.95 19.97 -3.29
CA ASP A 18 9.39 21.36 -3.11
C ASP A 18 8.54 22.33 -3.94
N LEU A 19 8.16 23.43 -3.31
CA LEU A 19 7.42 24.54 -3.92
C LEU A 19 8.17 25.85 -3.69
N GLY A 20 8.79 26.36 -4.74
CA GLY A 20 9.67 27.54 -4.63
C GLY A 20 10.84 27.29 -3.69
N GLU A 21 11.32 28.36 -3.01
CA GLU A 21 12.54 28.29 -2.21
C GLU A 21 12.36 27.71 -0.82
N ALA A 22 11.20 27.89 -0.20
CA ALA A 22 11.00 27.60 1.22
C ALA A 22 9.81 26.72 1.55
N ASP A 23 8.90 26.50 0.63
CA ASP A 23 7.64 25.82 0.86
C ASP A 23 7.69 24.37 0.32
N ARG A 24 6.74 23.55 0.74
CA ARG A 24 6.47 22.23 0.15
C ARG A 24 4.97 22.01 -0.05
N VAL A 25 4.63 21.29 -1.11
CA VAL A 25 3.31 20.67 -1.28
C VAL A 25 3.39 19.26 -0.76
N LEU A 26 2.51 18.93 0.17
CA LEU A 26 2.36 17.59 0.73
C LEU A 26 1.11 16.95 0.16
N THR A 27 1.19 15.66 -0.14
CA THR A 27 0.01 14.81 -0.34
C THR A 27 -0.16 13.97 0.92
N VAL A 28 -1.30 14.09 1.58
CA VAL A 28 -1.59 13.45 2.85
C VAL A 28 -2.86 12.61 2.71
N LEU A 29 -2.79 11.34 3.08
CA LEU A 29 -3.96 10.48 3.22
C LEU A 29 -4.56 10.70 4.60
N THR A 30 -5.85 11.01 4.65
CA THR A 30 -6.57 11.23 5.90
C THR A 30 -7.72 10.24 6.04
N PRO A 31 -8.12 9.84 7.25
CA PRO A 31 -9.15 8.81 7.42
C PRO A 31 -10.57 9.27 7.05
N ARG A 32 -10.83 10.58 6.98
CA ARG A 32 -12.19 11.12 6.78
C ARG A 32 -12.34 12.06 5.61
N LEU A 33 -11.26 12.71 5.19
CA LEU A 33 -11.30 13.74 4.16
C LEU A 33 -10.67 13.26 2.84
N GLY A 34 -10.30 11.99 2.79
CA GLY A 34 -9.60 11.45 1.63
C GLY A 34 -8.17 11.93 1.53
N LYS A 35 -7.69 11.99 0.31
CA LYS A 35 -6.36 12.44 -0.04
C LYS A 35 -6.36 13.97 -0.19
N LEU A 36 -5.60 14.66 0.65
CA LEU A 36 -5.47 16.11 0.64
C LEU A 36 -4.13 16.52 0.03
N ARG A 37 -4.15 17.61 -0.74
CA ARG A 37 -2.95 18.34 -1.14
C ARG A 37 -2.88 19.64 -0.36
N VAL A 38 -1.85 19.80 0.47
CA VAL A 38 -1.70 20.94 1.37
C VAL A 38 -0.33 21.59 1.21
N VAL A 39 -0.25 22.90 1.49
CA VAL A 39 1.02 23.64 1.43
C VAL A 39 1.56 23.86 2.84
N ALA A 40 2.78 23.41 3.08
CA ALA A 40 3.57 23.70 4.28
C ALA A 40 4.51 24.87 4.01
N LYS A 41 4.06 26.08 4.37
CA LYS A 41 4.81 27.32 4.12
C LYS A 41 6.04 27.44 5.03
N GLY A 42 7.17 27.80 4.44
CA GLY A 42 8.42 28.02 5.16
C GLY A 42 9.01 26.78 5.80
N ILE A 43 8.56 25.58 5.45
CA ILE A 43 9.01 24.32 6.07
C ILE A 43 10.52 24.09 5.89
N ARG A 44 11.11 24.56 4.78
CA ARG A 44 12.54 24.42 4.47
C ARG A 44 13.43 25.48 5.12
N ARG A 45 12.84 26.45 5.84
CA ARG A 45 13.63 27.46 6.56
C ARG A 45 14.30 26.86 7.78
N PRO A 46 15.55 27.21 8.13
CA PRO A 46 16.30 26.64 9.24
C PRO A 46 15.61 26.72 10.60
N ARG A 47 14.73 27.71 10.80
CA ARG A 47 13.94 27.92 12.04
C ARG A 47 12.46 27.61 11.86
N SER A 48 12.14 26.73 10.93
CA SER A 48 10.73 26.35 10.71
C SER A 48 10.18 25.57 11.91
N ARG A 49 8.99 25.97 12.37
CA ARG A 49 8.23 25.21 13.38
C ARG A 49 7.56 23.96 12.80
N LEU A 50 7.51 23.84 11.49
CA LEU A 50 6.97 22.69 10.77
C LEU A 50 8.07 21.70 10.34
N GLY A 51 9.35 22.06 10.56
CA GLY A 51 10.48 21.26 10.10
C GLY A 51 10.63 19.97 10.87
N GLY A 52 11.06 18.92 10.18
CA GLY A 52 11.45 17.63 10.75
C GLY A 52 10.33 16.58 10.88
N GLY A 53 9.04 16.94 10.74
CA GLY A 53 7.94 16.00 10.98
C GLY A 53 7.00 15.73 9.79
N LEU A 54 7.23 16.36 8.64
CA LEU A 54 6.34 16.24 7.48
C LEU A 54 7.03 15.54 6.29
N GLU A 55 7.82 14.54 6.60
CA GLU A 55 8.47 13.70 5.59
C GLU A 55 7.53 12.52 5.19
N PRO A 56 7.70 11.94 4.00
CA PRO A 56 6.94 10.76 3.60
C PRO A 56 6.98 9.65 4.66
N PHE A 57 5.89 8.90 4.77
CA PHE A 57 5.58 7.86 5.74
C PHE A 57 5.17 8.35 7.13
N SER A 58 5.48 9.61 7.52
CA SER A 58 5.18 10.09 8.87
C SER A 58 3.68 10.18 9.14
N ASP A 59 3.27 9.71 10.32
CA ASP A 59 1.96 9.91 10.88
C ASP A 59 1.91 11.27 11.58
N VAL A 60 0.92 12.07 11.27
CA VAL A 60 0.86 13.48 11.69
C VAL A 60 -0.53 13.93 12.08
N HIS A 61 -0.61 14.83 13.05
CA HIS A 61 -1.80 15.63 13.31
C HIS A 61 -1.62 17.03 12.74
N LEU A 62 -2.56 17.46 11.90
CA LEU A 62 -2.49 18.73 11.19
C LEU A 62 -3.62 19.69 11.62
N VAL A 63 -3.29 20.97 11.73
CA VAL A 63 -4.27 22.06 11.70
C VAL A 63 -4.11 22.79 10.37
N LEU A 64 -5.19 22.79 9.61
CA LEU A 64 -5.23 23.31 8.25
C LEU A 64 -6.11 24.55 8.17
N ALA A 65 -5.64 25.57 7.45
CA ALA A 65 -6.44 26.72 7.06
C ALA A 65 -6.95 26.50 5.65
N VAL A 66 -8.25 26.65 5.43
CA VAL A 66 -8.86 26.53 4.11
C VAL A 66 -8.28 27.60 3.18
N GLY A 67 -7.69 27.14 2.07
CA GLY A 67 -7.10 27.96 1.02
C GLY A 67 -7.94 28.03 -0.25
N ARG A 68 -7.51 28.80 -1.22
CA ARG A 68 -8.19 28.94 -2.52
C ARG A 68 -7.89 27.76 -3.45
N THR A 69 -6.67 27.29 -3.47
CA THR A 69 -6.18 26.20 -4.34
C THR A 69 -5.71 25.01 -3.51
N PHE A 70 -4.96 25.29 -2.46
CA PHE A 70 -4.48 24.31 -1.50
C PHE A 70 -4.75 24.83 -0.10
N ASP A 71 -5.11 23.94 0.81
CA ASP A 71 -5.16 24.28 2.21
C ASP A 71 -3.72 24.44 2.75
N VAL A 72 -3.60 25.26 3.80
CA VAL A 72 -2.28 25.64 4.33
C VAL A 72 -2.11 25.00 5.71
N VAL A 73 -1.00 24.31 5.90
CA VAL A 73 -0.61 23.78 7.22
C VAL A 73 -0.25 24.95 8.13
N THR A 74 -1.02 25.15 9.20
CA THR A 74 -0.77 26.17 10.22
C THR A 74 -0.05 25.60 11.44
N GLN A 75 -0.35 24.34 11.78
CA GLN A 75 0.32 23.58 12.84
C GLN A 75 0.42 22.12 12.42
N ALA A 76 1.50 21.47 12.83
CA ALA A 76 1.71 20.04 12.69
C ALA A 76 2.30 19.49 13.99
N ALA A 77 1.79 18.32 14.41
CA ALA A 77 2.39 17.50 15.45
C ALA A 77 2.73 16.15 14.83
N LEU A 78 3.98 15.74 14.96
CA LEU A 78 4.46 14.43 14.53
C LEU A 78 3.99 13.41 15.56
N GLU A 79 3.35 12.33 15.09
CA GLU A 79 2.92 11.21 15.93
C GLU A 79 3.93 10.07 15.83
N ASP A 80 4.17 9.58 14.62
CA ASP A 80 5.18 8.56 14.35
C ASP A 80 5.99 8.91 13.09
N PRO A 81 7.33 9.04 13.20
CA PRO A 81 8.21 9.29 12.06
C PRO A 81 8.58 8.01 11.29
N HIS A 82 8.25 6.83 11.78
CA HIS A 82 8.68 5.53 11.27
C HIS A 82 10.17 5.48 10.94
N LEU A 83 11.01 5.76 11.94
CA LEU A 83 12.47 5.91 11.76
C LEU A 83 13.16 4.60 11.34
N GLY A 84 12.63 3.45 11.74
CA GLY A 84 13.17 2.14 11.37
C GLY A 84 13.13 1.92 9.85
N LEU A 85 12.09 2.42 9.17
CA LEU A 85 12.00 2.37 7.71
C LEU A 85 13.19 3.03 7.01
N ARG A 86 13.73 4.11 7.59
CA ARG A 86 14.81 4.90 6.99
C ARG A 86 16.19 4.25 7.13
N ASN A 87 16.30 3.28 8.03
CA ASN A 87 17.56 2.58 8.32
C ASN A 87 17.76 1.32 7.47
N ASP A 88 16.72 0.88 6.73
CA ASP A 88 16.79 -0.28 5.86
C ASP A 88 16.19 0.02 4.49
N LEU A 89 17.01 -0.05 3.45
CA LEU A 89 16.61 0.29 2.08
C LEU A 89 15.48 -0.59 1.56
N LEU A 90 15.43 -1.87 1.93
CA LEU A 90 14.35 -2.78 1.51
C LEU A 90 13.03 -2.43 2.20
N SER A 91 13.05 -2.08 3.49
CA SER A 91 11.86 -1.60 4.21
C SER A 91 11.38 -0.27 3.66
N THR A 92 12.29 0.65 3.34
CA THR A 92 11.97 1.92 2.65
C THR A 92 11.30 1.66 1.30
N ALA A 93 11.85 0.74 0.48
CA ALA A 93 11.29 0.43 -0.83
C ALA A 93 9.91 -0.24 -0.72
N ALA A 94 9.71 -1.13 0.26
CA ALA A 94 8.41 -1.73 0.54
C ALA A 94 7.40 -0.66 1.01
N ALA A 95 7.80 0.26 1.89
CA ALA A 95 6.94 1.37 2.34
C ALA A 95 6.50 2.27 1.17
N TRP A 96 7.41 2.61 0.25
CA TRP A 96 7.06 3.34 -0.97
C TRP A 96 6.04 2.59 -1.84
N TYR A 97 6.16 1.28 -1.91
CA TYR A 97 5.20 0.45 -2.63
C TYR A 97 3.80 0.52 -2.01
N LEU A 98 3.69 0.35 -0.68
CA LEU A 98 2.42 0.47 0.03
C LEU A 98 1.80 1.87 -0.16
N VAL A 99 2.61 2.91 -0.02
CA VAL A 99 2.19 4.30 -0.20
C VAL A 99 1.70 4.56 -1.63
N GLU A 100 2.41 4.05 -2.64
CA GLU A 100 1.96 4.22 -4.03
C GLU A 100 0.63 3.51 -4.28
N LEU A 101 0.44 2.31 -3.77
CA LEU A 101 -0.84 1.59 -3.87
C LEU A 101 -1.97 2.42 -3.22
N ALA A 102 -1.79 2.86 -1.98
CA ALA A 102 -2.77 3.69 -1.30
C ALA A 102 -3.08 4.98 -2.08
N ASP A 103 -2.04 5.65 -2.62
CA ASP A 103 -2.21 6.85 -3.42
C ASP A 103 -2.98 6.60 -4.73
N ARG A 104 -2.84 5.42 -5.34
CA ARG A 104 -3.53 5.06 -6.59
C ARG A 104 -4.98 4.65 -6.38
N PHE A 105 -5.25 3.90 -5.32
CA PHE A 105 -6.60 3.43 -5.03
C PHE A 105 -7.48 4.50 -4.39
N CYS A 106 -6.92 5.43 -3.60
CA CYS A 106 -7.67 6.49 -2.92
C CYS A 106 -7.78 7.76 -3.77
N GLU A 107 -8.71 7.81 -4.71
CA GLU A 107 -9.00 9.05 -5.43
C GLU A 107 -10.06 9.91 -4.74
N GLY A 108 -10.96 9.31 -3.96
CA GLY A 108 -12.07 9.96 -3.25
C GLY A 108 -11.99 9.84 -1.73
N ALA A 109 -12.93 10.50 -1.04
CA ALA A 109 -13.02 10.46 0.42
C ALA A 109 -13.72 9.19 0.94
N ALA A 110 -14.57 8.55 0.14
CA ALA A 110 -15.45 7.48 0.60
C ALA A 110 -14.68 6.27 1.16
N ASP A 111 -13.56 5.91 0.54
CA ASP A 111 -12.82 4.68 0.85
C ASP A 111 -11.54 4.95 1.65
N SER A 112 -11.31 6.22 2.03
CA SER A 112 -10.04 6.66 2.63
C SER A 112 -9.79 6.09 4.02
N HIS A 113 -10.84 5.83 4.82
CA HIS A 113 -10.67 5.33 6.17
C HIS A 113 -10.02 3.93 6.20
N ALA A 114 -10.54 3.01 5.41
CA ALA A 114 -10.00 1.66 5.34
C ALA A 114 -8.54 1.68 4.82
N ALA A 115 -8.28 2.40 3.74
CA ALA A 115 -6.93 2.54 3.20
C ALA A 115 -5.96 3.20 4.19
N PHE A 116 -6.41 4.21 4.95
CA PHE A 116 -5.62 4.86 5.99
C PHE A 116 -5.21 3.85 7.07
N VAL A 117 -6.17 3.09 7.60
CA VAL A 117 -5.90 2.08 8.65
C VAL A 117 -4.96 1.00 8.14
N LEU A 118 -5.20 0.48 6.93
CA LEU A 118 -4.35 -0.55 6.33
C LEU A 118 -2.91 -0.03 6.09
N LEU A 119 -2.77 1.20 5.60
CA LEU A 119 -1.47 1.80 5.37
C LEU A 119 -0.70 2.01 6.68
N ALA A 120 -1.36 2.55 7.73
CA ALA A 120 -0.77 2.71 9.05
C ALA A 120 -0.27 1.37 9.60
N GLN A 121 -1.09 0.30 9.51
CA GLN A 121 -0.69 -1.03 9.94
C GLN A 121 0.51 -1.58 9.15
N GLY A 122 0.51 -1.41 7.83
CA GLY A 122 1.58 -1.85 6.96
C GLY A 122 2.90 -1.13 7.24
N LEU A 123 2.87 0.20 7.40
CA LEU A 123 4.05 1.01 7.73
C LEU A 123 4.60 0.64 9.10
N ALA A 124 3.75 0.52 10.13
CA ALA A 124 4.17 0.13 11.48
C ALA A 124 4.80 -1.28 11.48
N ALA A 125 4.25 -2.23 10.73
CA ALA A 125 4.82 -3.58 10.62
C ALA A 125 6.20 -3.58 9.94
N LEU A 126 6.38 -2.77 8.89
CA LEU A 126 7.66 -2.63 8.20
C LEU A 126 8.70 -1.90 9.07
N ASP A 127 8.26 -0.97 9.95
CA ASP A 127 9.12 -0.19 10.84
C ASP A 127 9.62 -1.01 12.03
N ALA A 128 8.76 -1.84 12.62
CA ALA A 128 9.01 -2.50 13.90
C ALA A 128 10.11 -3.57 13.88
N ALA A 129 10.38 -4.21 12.73
CA ALA A 129 11.32 -5.34 12.66
C ALA A 129 12.06 -5.42 11.30
N PRO A 130 13.01 -4.51 11.04
CA PRO A 130 13.83 -4.58 9.83
C PRO A 130 14.59 -5.91 9.77
N GLY A 131 14.23 -6.77 8.81
CA GLY A 131 14.92 -8.03 8.53
C GLY A 131 14.28 -9.30 9.08
N GLU A 132 13.45 -9.25 10.11
CA GLU A 132 12.77 -10.42 10.69
C GLU A 132 11.36 -10.62 10.15
N VAL A 133 10.65 -9.53 9.88
CA VAL A 133 9.34 -9.58 9.25
C VAL A 133 9.52 -9.77 7.76
N SER A 134 8.80 -10.71 7.20
CA SER A 134 8.76 -10.87 5.75
C SER A 134 8.07 -9.66 5.12
N ARG A 135 8.86 -8.70 4.63
CA ARG A 135 8.36 -7.52 3.89
C ARG A 135 7.44 -7.93 2.76
N ASP A 136 7.78 -9.05 2.15
CA ASP A 136 7.02 -9.67 1.07
C ASP A 136 5.63 -10.09 1.53
N VAL A 137 5.52 -10.67 2.72
CA VAL A 137 4.23 -11.06 3.31
C VAL A 137 3.40 -9.82 3.64
N VAL A 138 4.03 -8.78 4.22
CA VAL A 138 3.35 -7.50 4.49
C VAL A 138 2.81 -6.89 3.19
N ALA A 139 3.60 -6.87 2.13
CA ALA A 139 3.18 -6.34 0.84
C ALA A 139 2.00 -7.16 0.24
N ARG A 140 2.09 -8.49 0.22
CA ARG A 140 1.01 -9.37 -0.30
C ARG A 140 -0.27 -9.25 0.52
N TRP A 141 -0.15 -9.17 1.85
CA TRP A 141 -1.30 -8.92 2.72
C TRP A 141 -1.94 -7.56 2.42
N PHE A 142 -1.13 -6.51 2.34
CA PHE A 142 -1.62 -5.16 2.07
C PHE A 142 -2.36 -5.08 0.72
N GLU A 143 -1.81 -5.70 -0.32
CA GLU A 143 -2.46 -5.78 -1.64
C GLU A 143 -3.86 -6.41 -1.56
N LEU A 144 -3.97 -7.57 -0.90
CA LEU A 144 -5.25 -8.26 -0.75
C LEU A 144 -6.24 -7.47 0.11
N ALA A 145 -5.78 -6.91 1.23
CA ALA A 145 -6.62 -6.13 2.13
C ALA A 145 -7.10 -4.83 1.47
N LEU A 146 -6.24 -4.18 0.68
CA LEU A 146 -6.60 -2.97 -0.05
C LEU A 146 -7.58 -3.28 -1.18
N LEU A 147 -7.36 -4.35 -1.96
CA LEU A 147 -8.32 -4.81 -2.97
C LEU A 147 -9.69 -5.11 -2.35
N ASP A 148 -9.71 -5.78 -1.19
CA ASP A 148 -10.96 -6.07 -0.46
C ASP A 148 -11.65 -4.77 -0.02
N ALA A 149 -10.93 -3.85 0.60
CA ALA A 149 -11.44 -2.57 1.08
C ALA A 149 -11.99 -1.68 -0.05
N MET A 150 -11.43 -1.81 -1.26
CA MET A 150 -11.85 -1.06 -2.45
C MET A 150 -12.94 -1.77 -3.27
N GLY A 151 -13.44 -2.93 -2.81
CA GLY A 151 -14.49 -3.69 -3.50
C GLY A 151 -14.01 -4.61 -4.62
N PHE A 152 -12.71 -4.83 -4.74
CA PHE A 152 -12.07 -5.71 -5.73
C PHE A 152 -11.55 -7.01 -5.12
N ARG A 153 -12.17 -7.48 -4.05
CA ARG A 153 -11.77 -8.72 -3.37
C ARG A 153 -11.71 -9.88 -4.34
N PRO A 154 -10.53 -10.55 -4.51
CA PRO A 154 -10.46 -11.72 -5.37
C PRO A 154 -11.31 -12.88 -4.83
N GLU A 155 -12.12 -13.47 -5.72
CA GLU A 155 -12.89 -14.69 -5.41
C GLU A 155 -11.95 -15.90 -5.49
N LEU A 156 -11.73 -16.55 -4.37
CA LEU A 156 -10.81 -17.69 -4.25
C LEU A 156 -11.51 -18.98 -3.83
N GLY A 157 -12.78 -18.91 -3.44
CA GLY A 157 -13.55 -20.05 -2.94
C GLY A 157 -14.44 -20.71 -3.98
N ARG A 158 -14.91 -19.92 -4.96
CA ARG A 158 -15.84 -20.38 -6.00
C ARG A 158 -15.32 -20.05 -7.38
N CYS A 159 -15.63 -20.90 -8.34
CA CYS A 159 -15.30 -20.67 -9.74
C CYS A 159 -16.07 -19.45 -10.28
N LEU A 160 -15.35 -18.50 -10.87
CA LEU A 160 -15.95 -17.29 -11.44
C LEU A 160 -16.92 -17.59 -12.58
N GLU A 161 -16.76 -18.73 -13.30
CA GLU A 161 -17.56 -19.08 -14.47
C GLU A 161 -18.84 -19.86 -14.08
N CYS A 162 -18.71 -20.91 -13.27
CA CYS A 162 -19.83 -21.82 -12.99
C CYS A 162 -20.30 -21.81 -11.52
N GLY A 163 -19.60 -21.07 -10.63
CA GLY A 163 -19.96 -21.00 -9.22
C GLY A 163 -19.61 -22.24 -8.38
N ALA A 164 -19.04 -23.29 -8.98
CA ALA A 164 -18.63 -24.49 -8.27
C ALA A 164 -17.51 -24.18 -7.26
N GLU A 165 -17.40 -24.96 -6.19
CA GLU A 165 -16.35 -24.81 -5.19
C GLU A 165 -14.98 -25.08 -5.82
N ILE A 166 -14.00 -24.23 -5.51
CA ILE A 166 -12.63 -24.37 -5.98
C ILE A 166 -11.87 -25.38 -5.11
N GLY A 167 -11.58 -26.53 -5.71
CA GLY A 167 -10.71 -27.57 -5.15
C GLY A 167 -9.25 -27.15 -5.06
N PRO A 168 -8.36 -28.06 -4.62
CA PRO A 168 -6.94 -27.74 -4.49
C PRO A 168 -6.19 -27.67 -5.82
N GLU A 169 -6.59 -28.42 -6.84
CA GLU A 169 -5.81 -28.67 -8.04
C GLU A 169 -6.49 -28.26 -9.34
N GLY A 170 -5.71 -28.08 -10.38
CA GLY A 170 -6.19 -27.84 -11.74
C GLY A 170 -6.75 -26.45 -12.02
N ASN A 171 -6.67 -25.54 -11.05
CA ASN A 171 -7.27 -24.21 -11.15
C ASN A 171 -6.45 -23.26 -12.02
N ALA A 172 -7.15 -22.28 -12.60
CA ALA A 172 -6.57 -21.09 -13.18
C ALA A 172 -6.99 -19.86 -12.36
N PHE A 173 -6.36 -18.72 -12.63
CA PHE A 173 -6.68 -17.46 -12.00
C PHE A 173 -6.83 -16.38 -13.07
N SER A 174 -7.94 -15.66 -13.07
CA SER A 174 -8.16 -14.52 -13.97
C SER A 174 -7.92 -13.21 -13.23
N PRO A 175 -6.80 -12.50 -13.50
CA PRO A 175 -6.54 -11.18 -12.91
C PRO A 175 -7.61 -10.15 -13.27
N VAL A 176 -8.12 -10.20 -14.49
CA VAL A 176 -9.13 -9.25 -15.01
C VAL A 176 -10.50 -9.50 -14.40
N ALA A 177 -10.90 -10.77 -14.28
CA ALA A 177 -12.17 -11.12 -13.65
C ALA A 177 -12.06 -11.16 -12.12
N GLY A 178 -10.83 -11.07 -11.56
CA GLY A 178 -10.59 -10.95 -10.13
C GLY A 178 -10.80 -12.25 -9.35
N GLY A 179 -10.31 -13.42 -9.83
CA GLY A 179 -10.44 -14.62 -9.02
C GLY A 179 -10.12 -15.95 -9.70
N ALA A 180 -10.43 -17.02 -8.98
CA ALA A 180 -10.13 -18.39 -9.37
C ALA A 180 -11.16 -18.97 -10.34
N ILE A 181 -10.68 -19.79 -11.26
CA ILE A 181 -11.48 -20.56 -12.23
C ILE A 181 -11.15 -22.03 -12.00
N GLY A 182 -12.19 -22.83 -11.76
CA GLY A 182 -12.06 -24.27 -11.51
C GLY A 182 -11.59 -25.06 -12.74
N PRO A 183 -11.12 -26.31 -12.55
CA PRO A 183 -10.48 -27.10 -13.59
C PRO A 183 -11.39 -27.34 -14.80
N GLU A 184 -12.69 -27.53 -14.60
CA GLU A 184 -13.67 -27.74 -15.67
C GLU A 184 -13.78 -26.52 -16.60
N CYS A 185 -13.69 -25.30 -16.05
CA CYS A 185 -13.78 -24.05 -16.81
C CYS A 185 -12.42 -23.52 -17.27
N ALA A 186 -11.33 -23.93 -16.62
CA ALA A 186 -9.99 -23.43 -16.90
C ALA A 186 -9.49 -23.75 -18.32
N HIS A 187 -10.02 -24.78 -18.97
CA HIS A 187 -9.70 -25.12 -20.35
C HIS A 187 -10.27 -24.12 -21.36
N ALA A 188 -11.43 -23.52 -21.04
CA ALA A 188 -12.09 -22.53 -21.88
C ALA A 188 -11.60 -21.09 -21.60
N ALA A 189 -10.99 -20.85 -20.44
CA ALA A 189 -10.47 -19.55 -20.03
C ALA A 189 -9.14 -19.24 -20.71
N HIS A 190 -9.20 -18.84 -21.98
CA HIS A 190 -8.03 -18.52 -22.79
C HIS A 190 -7.17 -17.42 -22.14
N GLY A 191 -5.89 -17.73 -21.88
CA GLY A 191 -4.94 -16.78 -21.34
C GLY A 191 -4.92 -16.63 -19.80
N ALA A 192 -5.82 -17.28 -19.07
CA ALA A 192 -5.77 -17.30 -17.61
C ALA A 192 -4.61 -18.19 -17.13
N PRO A 193 -3.62 -17.65 -16.35
CA PRO A 193 -2.52 -18.45 -15.86
C PRO A 193 -2.99 -19.52 -14.89
N ARG A 194 -2.34 -20.67 -14.91
CA ARG A 194 -2.53 -21.72 -13.89
C ARG A 194 -2.09 -21.19 -12.53
N VAL A 195 -2.81 -21.59 -11.49
CA VAL A 195 -2.47 -21.30 -10.09
C VAL A 195 -2.13 -22.60 -9.37
N SER A 196 -0.98 -22.63 -8.71
CA SER A 196 -0.57 -23.80 -7.93
C SER A 196 -1.43 -23.95 -6.67
N PRO A 197 -1.60 -25.20 -6.15
CA PRO A 197 -2.29 -25.44 -4.89
C PRO A 197 -1.73 -24.60 -3.73
N ASP A 198 -0.41 -24.46 -3.64
CA ASP A 198 0.26 -23.73 -2.59
C ASP A 198 0.03 -22.21 -2.71
N ALA A 199 0.09 -21.64 -3.92
CA ALA A 199 -0.22 -20.23 -4.12
C ALA A 199 -1.69 -19.93 -3.78
N LEU A 200 -2.64 -20.78 -4.18
CA LEU A 200 -4.05 -20.62 -3.84
C LEU A 200 -4.30 -20.71 -2.33
N LYS A 201 -3.61 -21.64 -1.65
CA LYS A 201 -3.66 -21.78 -0.18
C LYS A 201 -3.12 -20.53 0.52
N VAL A 202 -1.99 -20.00 0.05
CA VAL A 202 -1.39 -18.77 0.59
C VAL A 202 -2.31 -17.57 0.36
N LEU A 203 -2.85 -17.37 -0.84
CA LEU A 203 -3.80 -16.29 -1.12
C LEU A 203 -5.01 -16.33 -0.18
N ARG A 204 -5.61 -17.52 -0.01
CA ARG A 204 -6.73 -17.72 0.92
C ARG A 204 -6.36 -17.45 2.38
N HIS A 205 -5.16 -17.84 2.78
CA HIS A 205 -4.65 -17.60 4.14
C HIS A 205 -4.45 -16.11 4.39
N LEU A 206 -3.72 -15.43 3.53
CA LEU A 206 -3.48 -13.98 3.64
C LEU A 206 -4.79 -13.17 3.61
N GLN A 207 -5.77 -13.58 2.79
CA GLN A 207 -7.07 -12.89 2.68
C GLN A 207 -7.92 -12.98 3.95
N ARG A 208 -7.71 -14.00 4.79
CA ARG A 208 -8.52 -14.27 5.98
C ARG A 208 -7.82 -13.88 7.28
N SER A 209 -6.52 -13.64 7.24
CA SER A 209 -5.71 -13.43 8.43
C SER A 209 -5.51 -11.95 8.73
N ALA A 210 -5.48 -11.61 10.01
CA ALA A 210 -4.98 -10.31 10.43
C ALA A 210 -3.47 -10.22 10.21
N LEU A 211 -2.95 -9.02 9.97
CA LEU A 211 -1.52 -8.82 9.70
C LEU A 211 -0.63 -9.39 10.82
N VAL A 212 -1.00 -9.19 12.08
CA VAL A 212 -0.24 -9.65 13.24
C VAL A 212 -0.02 -11.17 13.25
N ASP A 213 -0.96 -11.94 12.71
CA ASP A 213 -0.91 -13.41 12.72
C ASP A 213 0.03 -13.97 11.65
N ILE A 214 0.37 -13.17 10.65
CA ILE A 214 1.16 -13.59 9.48
C ILE A 214 2.54 -12.97 9.39
N LEU A 215 2.90 -12.06 10.29
CA LEU A 215 4.20 -11.35 10.25
C LEU A 215 5.42 -12.28 10.19
N ARG A 216 5.32 -13.46 10.78
CA ARG A 216 6.38 -14.48 10.81
C ARG A 216 6.24 -15.56 9.74
N LEU A 217 5.25 -15.44 8.86
CA LEU A 217 5.03 -16.41 7.79
C LEU A 217 6.21 -16.36 6.80
N GLN A 218 6.83 -17.51 6.56
CA GLN A 218 7.86 -17.68 5.55
C GLN A 218 7.29 -18.44 4.37
N LEU A 219 7.39 -17.89 3.19
CA LEU A 219 6.92 -18.50 1.97
C LEU A 219 8.11 -19.04 1.15
N PRO A 220 8.01 -20.26 0.59
CA PRO A 220 8.96 -20.71 -0.40
C PRO A 220 9.06 -19.69 -1.54
N ALA A 221 10.28 -19.40 -2.01
CA ALA A 221 10.51 -18.36 -3.02
C ALA A 221 9.70 -18.54 -4.31
N ALA A 222 9.42 -19.79 -4.70
CA ALA A 222 8.60 -20.08 -5.87
C ALA A 222 7.15 -19.67 -5.67
N VAL A 223 6.57 -20.02 -4.51
CA VAL A 223 5.19 -19.66 -4.13
C VAL A 223 5.05 -18.15 -4.00
N HIS A 224 6.02 -17.49 -3.33
CA HIS A 224 6.04 -16.04 -3.20
C HIS A 224 5.99 -15.34 -4.57
N ARG A 225 6.88 -15.71 -5.51
CA ARG A 225 6.89 -15.13 -6.87
C ARG A 225 5.59 -15.38 -7.63
N GLU A 226 4.96 -16.52 -7.42
CA GLU A 226 3.69 -16.83 -8.07
C GLU A 226 2.57 -15.93 -7.52
N VAL A 227 2.43 -15.83 -6.20
CA VAL A 227 1.45 -14.96 -5.52
C VAL A 227 1.67 -13.49 -5.92
N GLU A 228 2.90 -13.02 -5.90
CA GLU A 228 3.27 -11.67 -6.35
C GLU A 228 2.81 -11.39 -7.78
N ARG A 229 3.08 -12.30 -8.72
CA ARG A 229 2.69 -12.14 -10.11
C ARG A 229 1.16 -12.05 -10.27
N LEU A 230 0.41 -12.92 -9.58
CA LEU A 230 -1.05 -12.95 -9.65
C LEU A 230 -1.65 -11.65 -9.10
N LEU A 231 -1.23 -11.22 -7.92
CA LEU A 231 -1.72 -9.99 -7.29
C LEU A 231 -1.34 -8.74 -8.08
N HIS A 232 -0.09 -8.68 -8.56
CA HIS A 232 0.33 -7.58 -9.42
C HIS A 232 -0.51 -7.47 -10.70
N SER A 233 -0.79 -8.60 -11.35
CA SER A 233 -1.63 -8.60 -12.56
C SER A 233 -3.06 -8.15 -12.24
N THR A 234 -3.62 -8.54 -11.09
CA THR A 234 -4.93 -8.10 -10.62
C THR A 234 -4.95 -6.59 -10.35
N ILE A 235 -3.97 -6.09 -9.61
CA ILE A 235 -3.84 -4.66 -9.31
C ILE A 235 -3.70 -3.85 -10.59
N SER A 236 -2.83 -4.29 -11.53
CA SER A 236 -2.62 -3.60 -12.81
C SER A 236 -3.90 -3.54 -13.65
N ALA A 237 -4.70 -4.63 -13.65
CA ALA A 237 -5.98 -4.66 -14.33
C ALA A 237 -7.02 -3.72 -13.66
N THR A 238 -6.93 -3.55 -12.33
CA THR A 238 -7.86 -2.71 -11.56
C THR A 238 -7.56 -1.22 -11.72
N ILE A 239 -6.28 -0.82 -11.65
CA ILE A 239 -5.89 0.60 -11.68
C ILE A 239 -5.53 1.12 -13.07
N GLU A 240 -5.49 0.25 -14.10
CA GLU A 240 -5.15 0.57 -15.50
C GLU A 240 -3.83 1.36 -15.66
N ARG A 241 -2.90 1.24 -14.70
CA ARG A 241 -1.62 1.97 -14.68
C ARG A 241 -0.51 1.14 -14.05
N GLU A 242 0.73 1.39 -14.47
CA GLU A 242 1.91 0.77 -13.88
C GLU A 242 2.33 1.42 -12.55
N LEU A 243 2.91 0.60 -11.66
CA LEU A 243 3.41 1.02 -10.35
C LEU A 243 4.93 1.22 -10.43
N ARG A 244 5.40 2.44 -10.26
CA ARG A 244 6.84 2.79 -10.33
C ARG A 244 7.64 2.27 -9.14
N SER A 245 7.05 2.26 -7.96
CA SER A 245 7.71 1.76 -6.74
C SER A 245 8.00 0.27 -6.78
N ARG A 246 7.23 -0.52 -7.56
CA ARG A 246 7.48 -1.94 -7.75
C ARG A 246 8.80 -2.20 -8.47
N GLU A 247 9.08 -1.45 -9.53
CA GLU A 247 10.37 -1.56 -10.24
C GLU A 247 11.51 -1.24 -9.29
N PHE A 248 11.39 -0.16 -8.51
CA PHE A 248 12.38 0.21 -7.51
C PHE A 248 12.57 -0.87 -6.44
N LEU A 249 11.50 -1.46 -5.92
CA LEU A 249 11.56 -2.55 -4.94
C LEU A 249 12.28 -3.78 -5.52
N ALA A 250 11.95 -4.16 -6.76
CA ALA A 250 12.59 -5.27 -7.44
C ALA A 250 14.10 -5.03 -7.69
N GLU A 251 14.47 -3.81 -8.11
CA GLU A 251 15.87 -3.43 -8.29
C GLU A 251 16.66 -3.48 -6.96
N VAL A 252 16.09 -2.97 -5.88
CA VAL A 252 16.72 -2.98 -4.54
C VAL A 252 16.87 -4.41 -4.05
N ALA A 253 15.86 -5.26 -4.22
CA ALA A 253 15.93 -6.68 -3.86
C ALA A 253 17.00 -7.44 -4.65
N ALA A 254 17.15 -7.14 -5.94
CA ALA A 254 18.16 -7.76 -6.80
C ALA A 254 19.61 -7.34 -6.45
N ARG A 255 19.80 -6.14 -5.90
CA ARG A 255 21.13 -5.60 -5.52
C ARG A 255 21.63 -6.06 -4.16
N LYS A 256 20.81 -6.77 -3.36
CA LYS A 256 21.25 -7.30 -2.07
C LYS A 256 22.35 -8.34 -2.33
N PRO A 257 23.60 -8.14 -1.89
CA PRO A 257 24.62 -9.17 -2.01
C PRO A 257 24.16 -10.42 -1.28
N ALA A 258 24.35 -11.58 -1.91
CA ALA A 258 24.12 -12.86 -1.25
C ALA A 258 24.86 -12.81 0.10
N ALA A 259 24.15 -13.08 1.18
CA ALA A 259 24.73 -13.14 2.52
C ALA A 259 25.97 -14.04 2.44
N VAL A 260 27.13 -13.48 2.71
CA VAL A 260 28.37 -14.25 2.86
C VAL A 260 28.12 -15.17 4.05
N THR A 261 28.06 -16.45 3.76
CA THR A 261 27.95 -17.56 4.72
C THR A 261 29.18 -17.61 5.60
#